data_96bce450e44dc9d7e2f82c361baa0c1d
#
_entry.id   96bce450e44dc9d7e2f82c361baa0c1d
#
_cell.length_a   1.000
_cell.length_b   1.000
_cell.length_c   1.000
_cell.angle_alpha   90.00
_cell.angle_beta   90.00
_cell.angle_gamma   90.00
#
_symmetry.space_group_name_H-M   'P 1'
#
loop_
_entity.id
_entity.type
_entity.pdbx_description
1 polymer ?
#
loop_
_entity_poly.entity_id
_entity_poly.type
_entity_poly.pdbx_seq_one_letter_code
_entity_poly.pdbx_strand_id
1 'polypeptide(L)'
;MQNQPIDLVIADKSTLVLAGLTQLFVDDDRFNVVATAADGERFMEAVDRLLFDVGVIGWAMPFMSGADVLEALSQREDSPRIIVYTGEPDPAVPRRVMLNGGAGFCSKRENPEILLSAVTSVAEGRMVFPFMDMSKPMDDPFGALTARERELLGALTDGRTNAAIAGKLEISVNTVKFHLKNLYEKLGVKNRSQAVALYLKGPV
;
A
#
# COMPACT_ATOMS: atom_id res chain seq x y z
N MET A 1 -31.00 13.24 -18.04
CA MET A 1 -29.73 13.88 -17.68
C MET A 1 -28.63 12.92 -18.10
N GLN A 2 -27.84 13.28 -19.12
CA GLN A 2 -26.66 12.46 -19.47
C GLN A 2 -25.71 12.55 -18.27
N ASN A 3 -25.44 11.43 -17.63
CA ASN A 3 -24.44 11.35 -16.57
C ASN A 3 -23.08 11.62 -17.25
N GLN A 4 -22.32 12.59 -16.77
CA GLN A 4 -20.95 12.80 -17.26
C GLN A 4 -20.16 11.51 -17.01
N PRO A 5 -19.26 11.10 -17.93
CA PRO A 5 -18.43 9.96 -17.70
C PRO A 5 -17.54 10.18 -16.45
N ILE A 6 -17.22 9.11 -15.76
CA ILE A 6 -16.34 9.12 -14.59
C ILE A 6 -14.90 9.27 -15.08
N ASP A 7 -14.23 10.32 -14.71
CA ASP A 7 -12.83 10.57 -15.07
C ASP A 7 -11.89 9.75 -14.20
N LEU A 8 -10.97 9.00 -14.85
CA LEU A 8 -10.07 8.04 -14.19
C LEU A 8 -8.61 8.33 -14.47
N VAL A 9 -7.78 8.15 -13.45
CA VAL A 9 -6.33 7.97 -13.60
C VAL A 9 -5.96 6.56 -13.15
N ILE A 10 -5.20 5.84 -13.99
CA ILE A 10 -4.78 4.46 -13.73
C ILE A 10 -3.28 4.42 -13.50
N ALA A 11 -2.83 3.75 -12.43
CA ALA A 11 -1.42 3.56 -12.16
C ALA A 11 -1.08 2.10 -11.87
N ASP A 12 -0.12 1.55 -12.61
CA ASP A 12 0.42 0.20 -12.37
C ASP A 12 1.85 0.08 -12.92
N LYS A 13 2.69 -0.71 -12.24
CA LYS A 13 4.06 -0.99 -12.70
C LYS A 13 4.14 -1.80 -14.00
N SER A 14 3.07 -2.51 -14.35
CA SER A 14 3.01 -3.35 -15.54
C SER A 14 2.35 -2.60 -16.70
N THR A 15 3.10 -2.36 -17.76
CA THR A 15 2.59 -1.73 -18.99
C THR A 15 1.47 -2.56 -19.62
N LEU A 16 1.50 -3.89 -19.48
CA LEU A 16 0.44 -4.77 -19.97
C LEU A 16 -0.86 -4.58 -19.19
N VAL A 17 -0.76 -4.43 -17.86
CA VAL A 17 -1.93 -4.14 -17.01
C VAL A 17 -2.49 -2.76 -17.35
N LEU A 18 -1.65 -1.74 -17.51
CA LEU A 18 -2.09 -0.40 -17.92
C LEU A 18 -2.83 -0.43 -19.25
N ALA A 19 -2.27 -1.10 -20.27
CA ALA A 19 -2.92 -1.22 -21.57
C ALA A 19 -4.26 -1.96 -21.48
N GLY A 20 -4.31 -3.08 -20.74
CA GLY A 20 -5.54 -3.86 -20.55
C GLY A 20 -6.62 -3.09 -19.80
N LEU A 21 -6.27 -2.39 -18.72
CA LEU A 21 -7.22 -1.56 -17.97
C LEU A 21 -7.71 -0.36 -18.79
N THR A 22 -6.80 0.31 -19.52
CA THR A 22 -7.19 1.41 -20.41
C THR A 22 -8.23 0.95 -21.42
N GLN A 23 -7.97 -0.18 -22.09
CA GLN A 23 -8.93 -0.74 -23.06
C GLN A 23 -10.26 -1.12 -22.40
N LEU A 24 -10.21 -1.78 -21.23
CA LEU A 24 -11.40 -2.16 -20.47
C LEU A 24 -12.31 -0.97 -20.15
N PHE A 25 -11.72 0.16 -19.74
CA PHE A 25 -12.49 1.37 -19.42
C PHE A 25 -12.93 2.15 -20.65
N VAL A 26 -12.11 2.18 -21.71
CA VAL A 26 -12.46 2.86 -22.98
C VAL A 26 -13.61 2.17 -23.71
N ASP A 27 -13.76 0.85 -23.55
CA ASP A 27 -14.86 0.08 -24.16
C ASP A 27 -16.22 0.31 -23.48
N ASP A 28 -16.26 1.12 -22.41
CA ASP A 28 -17.48 1.43 -21.64
C ASP A 28 -17.69 2.94 -21.49
N ASP A 29 -18.72 3.47 -22.14
CA ASP A 29 -19.04 4.89 -22.22
C ASP A 29 -19.27 5.58 -20.85
N ARG A 30 -19.35 4.81 -19.77
CA ARG A 30 -19.46 5.37 -18.40
C ARG A 30 -18.15 5.96 -17.91
N PHE A 31 -17.02 5.67 -18.52
CA PHE A 31 -15.69 6.01 -18.04
C PHE A 31 -14.88 6.78 -19.05
N ASN A 32 -13.98 7.63 -18.54
CA ASN A 32 -13.00 8.36 -19.33
C ASN A 32 -11.62 8.25 -18.67
N VAL A 33 -10.65 7.62 -19.31
CA VAL A 33 -9.28 7.51 -18.81
C VAL A 33 -8.50 8.77 -19.18
N VAL A 34 -8.33 9.69 -18.24
CA VAL A 34 -7.67 10.97 -18.46
C VAL A 34 -6.14 10.88 -18.43
N ALA A 35 -5.59 9.91 -17.70
CA ALA A 35 -4.15 9.65 -17.70
C ALA A 35 -3.81 8.24 -17.21
N THR A 36 -2.59 7.79 -17.54
CA THR A 36 -1.99 6.57 -16.99
C THR A 36 -0.61 6.87 -16.42
N ALA A 37 -0.21 6.18 -15.35
CA ALA A 37 1.07 6.32 -14.68
C ALA A 37 1.75 4.95 -14.50
N ALA A 38 3.07 4.89 -14.65
CA ALA A 38 3.83 3.64 -14.50
C ALA A 38 4.28 3.39 -13.05
N ASP A 39 4.10 4.37 -12.17
CA ASP A 39 4.54 4.36 -10.77
C ASP A 39 3.73 5.35 -9.93
N GLY A 40 3.96 5.33 -8.61
CA GLY A 40 3.23 6.17 -7.66
C GLY A 40 3.62 7.65 -7.73
N GLU A 41 4.88 8.00 -8.06
CA GLU A 41 5.30 9.39 -8.19
C GLU A 41 4.57 10.08 -9.37
N ARG A 42 4.54 9.41 -10.52
CA ARG A 42 3.81 9.90 -11.70
C ARG A 42 2.30 9.96 -11.47
N PHE A 43 1.76 9.05 -10.66
CA PHE A 43 0.38 9.14 -10.23
C PHE A 43 0.15 10.43 -9.42
N MET A 44 1.02 10.75 -8.47
CA MET A 44 0.91 11.99 -7.69
C MET A 44 1.11 13.23 -8.55
N GLU A 45 1.98 13.21 -9.58
CA GLU A 45 2.06 14.29 -10.56
C GLU A 45 0.73 14.49 -11.32
N ALA A 46 0.02 13.40 -11.63
CA ALA A 46 -1.30 13.51 -12.26
C ALA A 46 -2.33 14.10 -11.28
N VAL A 47 -2.31 13.73 -10.00
CA VAL A 47 -3.16 14.32 -8.95
C VAL A 47 -2.93 15.84 -8.84
N ASP A 48 -1.69 16.30 -8.98
CA ASP A 48 -1.36 17.72 -8.89
C ASP A 48 -1.80 18.55 -10.11
N ARG A 49 -2.02 17.91 -11.25
CA ARG A 49 -2.26 18.59 -12.55
C ARG A 49 -3.65 18.39 -13.14
N LEU A 50 -4.34 17.32 -12.75
CA LEU A 50 -5.61 16.92 -13.36
C LEU A 50 -6.69 16.82 -12.30
N LEU A 51 -7.92 17.15 -12.70
CA LEU A 51 -9.09 16.81 -11.92
C LEU A 51 -9.66 15.50 -12.45
N PHE A 52 -9.91 14.56 -11.57
CA PHE A 52 -10.52 13.27 -11.88
C PHE A 52 -11.24 12.71 -10.65
N ASP A 53 -12.17 11.80 -10.89
CA ASP A 53 -13.06 11.29 -9.85
C ASP A 53 -12.43 10.13 -9.07
N VAL A 54 -11.82 9.17 -9.79
CA VAL A 54 -11.30 7.93 -9.20
C VAL A 54 -9.91 7.61 -9.72
N GLY A 55 -9.00 7.30 -8.80
CA GLY A 55 -7.71 6.70 -9.09
C GLY A 55 -7.76 5.17 -8.92
N VAL A 56 -7.33 4.43 -9.94
CA VAL A 56 -7.14 2.97 -9.86
C VAL A 56 -5.66 2.68 -9.81
N ILE A 57 -5.14 2.26 -8.66
CA ILE A 57 -3.69 2.15 -8.45
C ILE A 57 -3.26 0.74 -8.03
N GLY A 58 -2.07 0.32 -8.45
CA GLY A 58 -1.40 -0.87 -7.94
C GLY A 58 -0.93 -0.70 -6.49
N TRP A 59 -0.88 -1.80 -5.71
CA TRP A 59 -0.33 -1.77 -4.35
C TRP A 59 1.20 -1.69 -4.35
N ALA A 60 1.87 -2.58 -5.10
CA ALA A 60 3.32 -2.64 -5.21
C ALA A 60 3.79 -1.92 -6.47
N MET A 61 4.08 -0.63 -6.37
CA MET A 61 4.61 0.21 -7.45
C MET A 61 6.04 0.67 -7.15
N PRO A 62 6.87 0.99 -8.17
CA PRO A 62 8.19 1.58 -7.99
C PRO A 62 8.10 2.98 -7.37
N PHE A 63 9.19 3.42 -6.75
CA PHE A 63 9.42 4.74 -6.17
C PHE A 63 8.44 5.09 -5.05
N MET A 64 7.15 5.03 -5.30
CA MET A 64 6.07 5.29 -4.35
C MET A 64 5.02 4.19 -4.43
N SER A 65 4.85 3.43 -3.35
CA SER A 65 3.87 2.33 -3.27
C SER A 65 2.44 2.84 -3.18
N GLY A 66 1.45 1.96 -3.36
CA GLY A 66 0.05 2.31 -3.15
C GLY A 66 -0.24 2.78 -1.71
N ALA A 67 0.48 2.25 -0.71
CA ALA A 67 0.38 2.71 0.67
C ALA A 67 0.88 4.15 0.83
N ASP A 68 2.04 4.47 0.24
CA ASP A 68 2.63 5.82 0.30
C ASP A 68 1.72 6.85 -0.43
N VAL A 69 1.11 6.45 -1.55
CA VAL A 69 0.13 7.29 -2.27
C VAL A 69 -1.07 7.60 -1.38
N LEU A 70 -1.66 6.58 -0.73
CA LEU A 70 -2.81 6.78 0.16
C LEU A 70 -2.44 7.67 1.35
N GLU A 71 -1.27 7.47 1.96
CA GLU A 71 -0.78 8.32 3.05
C GLU A 71 -0.61 9.77 2.61
N ALA A 72 0.00 10.02 1.45
CA ALA A 72 0.17 11.36 0.90
C ALA A 72 -1.18 12.04 0.60
N LEU A 73 -2.17 11.30 0.11
CA LEU A 73 -3.50 11.81 -0.18
C LEU A 73 -4.33 12.08 1.08
N SER A 74 -4.13 11.32 2.16
CA SER A 74 -4.84 11.51 3.43
C SER A 74 -4.59 12.89 4.08
N GLN A 75 -3.52 13.57 3.68
CA GLN A 75 -3.16 14.91 4.15
C GLN A 75 -3.78 16.05 3.32
N ARG A 76 -4.57 15.73 2.29
CA ARG A 76 -5.17 16.70 1.36
C ARG A 76 -6.69 16.79 1.55
N GLU A 77 -7.25 17.99 1.50
CA GLU A 77 -8.72 18.19 1.62
C GLU A 77 -9.47 17.72 0.37
N ASP A 78 -8.91 18.02 -0.83
CA ASP A 78 -9.51 17.65 -2.12
C ASP A 78 -8.70 16.52 -2.77
N SER A 79 -8.97 15.28 -2.37
CA SER A 79 -8.31 14.10 -2.92
C SER A 79 -9.27 13.26 -3.77
N PRO A 80 -8.82 12.73 -4.93
CA PRO A 80 -9.61 11.76 -5.67
C PRO A 80 -9.82 10.50 -4.83
N ARG A 81 -10.91 9.79 -5.09
CA ARG A 81 -11.16 8.50 -4.43
C ARG A 81 -10.27 7.42 -5.01
N ILE A 82 -9.65 6.62 -4.18
CA ILE A 82 -8.66 5.63 -4.62
C ILE A 82 -9.18 4.22 -4.45
N ILE A 83 -9.10 3.45 -5.54
CA ILE A 83 -9.27 1.99 -5.55
C ILE A 83 -7.89 1.36 -5.74
N VAL A 84 -7.53 0.45 -4.84
CA VAL A 84 -6.34 -0.39 -5.02
C VAL A 84 -6.72 -1.64 -5.80
N TYR A 85 -6.08 -1.84 -6.96
CA TYR A 85 -6.23 -3.00 -7.83
C TYR A 85 -4.93 -3.79 -7.86
N THR A 86 -4.89 -4.93 -7.17
CA THR A 86 -3.65 -5.66 -6.97
C THR A 86 -3.80 -7.18 -7.04
N GLY A 87 -2.74 -7.86 -7.45
CA GLY A 87 -2.60 -9.33 -7.37
C GLY A 87 -1.90 -9.81 -6.10
N GLU A 88 -1.60 -8.91 -5.15
CA GLU A 88 -0.94 -9.23 -3.89
C GLU A 88 -1.78 -10.24 -3.11
N PRO A 89 -1.19 -11.40 -2.69
CA PRO A 89 -1.95 -12.46 -2.03
C PRO A 89 -2.22 -12.20 -0.55
N ASP A 90 -1.62 -11.17 0.04
CA ASP A 90 -1.72 -10.88 1.46
C ASP A 90 -3.14 -10.44 1.84
N PRO A 91 -3.84 -11.20 2.71
CA PRO A 91 -5.20 -10.89 3.14
C PRO A 91 -5.31 -9.62 3.99
N ALA A 92 -4.20 -9.06 4.48
CA ALA A 92 -4.20 -7.82 5.24
C ALA A 92 -4.25 -6.57 4.36
N VAL A 93 -3.91 -6.67 3.06
CA VAL A 93 -3.87 -5.50 2.15
C VAL A 93 -5.20 -4.77 2.07
N PRO A 94 -6.38 -5.41 1.90
CA PRO A 94 -7.65 -4.70 1.85
C PRO A 94 -7.91 -3.85 3.10
N ARG A 95 -7.58 -4.39 4.28
CA ARG A 95 -7.74 -3.68 5.55
C ARG A 95 -6.81 -2.48 5.66
N ARG A 96 -5.56 -2.60 5.18
CA ARG A 96 -4.61 -1.47 5.14
C ARG A 96 -5.08 -0.38 4.19
N VAL A 97 -5.55 -0.77 3.01
CA VAL A 97 -6.13 0.17 2.04
C VAL A 97 -7.24 0.98 2.70
N MET A 98 -8.15 0.32 3.42
CA MET A 98 -9.24 0.99 4.13
C MET A 98 -8.72 1.93 5.23
N LEU A 99 -7.78 1.47 6.07
CA LEU A 99 -7.23 2.26 7.18
C LEU A 99 -6.42 3.47 6.71
N ASN A 100 -5.81 3.39 5.53
CA ASN A 100 -5.07 4.49 4.91
C ASN A 100 -5.95 5.41 4.03
N GLY A 101 -7.29 5.30 4.13
CA GLY A 101 -8.21 6.19 3.44
C GLY A 101 -8.55 5.78 2.01
N GLY A 102 -8.19 4.58 1.57
CA GLY A 102 -8.65 4.06 0.28
C GLY A 102 -10.16 3.85 0.26
N ALA A 103 -10.78 4.14 -0.87
CA ALA A 103 -12.22 3.99 -1.08
C ALA A 103 -12.63 2.59 -1.56
N GLY A 104 -11.69 1.81 -2.10
CA GLY A 104 -11.99 0.46 -2.56
C GLY A 104 -10.76 -0.42 -2.75
N PHE A 105 -11.02 -1.71 -2.80
CA PHE A 105 -10.05 -2.75 -3.09
C PHE A 105 -10.64 -3.76 -4.07
N CYS A 106 -9.90 -4.08 -5.13
CA CYS A 106 -10.23 -5.13 -6.09
C CYS A 106 -9.01 -6.01 -6.35
N SER A 107 -9.24 -7.31 -6.41
CA SER A 107 -8.19 -8.27 -6.72
C SER A 107 -8.02 -8.43 -8.24
N LYS A 108 -6.76 -8.45 -8.74
CA LYS A 108 -6.45 -8.80 -10.15
C LYS A 108 -6.82 -10.23 -10.53
N ARG A 109 -7.25 -11.04 -9.56
CA ARG A 109 -7.69 -12.43 -9.77
C ARG A 109 -9.19 -12.54 -10.01
N GLU A 110 -9.93 -11.46 -9.78
CA GLU A 110 -11.38 -11.39 -9.97
C GLU A 110 -11.72 -11.00 -11.41
N ASN A 111 -12.99 -11.21 -11.78
CA ASN A 111 -13.49 -10.77 -13.07
C ASN A 111 -13.33 -9.25 -13.22
N PRO A 112 -12.78 -8.74 -14.33
CA PRO A 112 -12.64 -7.30 -14.58
C PRO A 112 -13.92 -6.47 -14.41
N GLU A 113 -15.10 -7.05 -14.65
CA GLU A 113 -16.38 -6.38 -14.42
C GLU A 113 -16.64 -5.97 -12.97
N ILE A 114 -16.00 -6.66 -12.00
CA ILE A 114 -16.05 -6.28 -10.60
C ILE A 114 -15.35 -4.92 -10.40
N LEU A 115 -14.25 -4.69 -11.11
CA LEU A 115 -13.55 -3.41 -11.06
C LEU A 115 -14.40 -2.29 -11.66
N LEU A 116 -15.07 -2.51 -12.80
CA LEU A 116 -15.96 -1.52 -13.40
C LEU A 116 -17.10 -1.13 -12.43
N SER A 117 -17.70 -2.14 -11.80
CA SER A 117 -18.77 -1.93 -10.80
C SER A 117 -18.26 -1.20 -9.56
N ALA A 118 -17.05 -1.53 -9.11
CA ALA A 118 -16.40 -0.89 -7.96
C ALA A 118 -16.09 0.59 -8.26
N VAL A 119 -15.57 0.91 -9.44
CA VAL A 119 -15.30 2.29 -9.85
C VAL A 119 -16.57 3.12 -9.87
N THR A 120 -17.66 2.60 -10.45
CA THR A 120 -18.96 3.27 -10.44
C THR A 120 -19.44 3.54 -9.01
N SER A 121 -19.39 2.52 -8.14
CA SER A 121 -19.83 2.66 -6.74
C SER A 121 -19.00 3.66 -5.95
N VAL A 122 -17.68 3.68 -6.18
CA VAL A 122 -16.77 4.61 -5.52
C VAL A 122 -16.97 6.03 -6.01
N ALA A 123 -17.22 6.24 -7.31
CA ALA A 123 -17.57 7.55 -7.87
C ALA A 123 -18.87 8.11 -7.27
N GLU A 124 -19.81 7.21 -6.91
CA GLU A 124 -21.05 7.57 -6.20
C GLU A 124 -20.86 7.80 -4.69
N GLY A 125 -19.64 7.70 -4.18
CA GLY A 125 -19.33 7.94 -2.76
C GLY A 125 -19.44 6.73 -1.85
N ARG A 126 -19.57 5.52 -2.39
CA ARG A 126 -19.58 4.27 -1.60
C ARG A 126 -18.16 3.74 -1.41
N MET A 127 -17.97 2.92 -0.40
CA MET A 127 -16.74 2.12 -0.22
C MET A 127 -16.96 0.70 -0.73
N VAL A 128 -15.95 0.13 -1.39
CA VAL A 128 -16.01 -1.23 -1.96
C VAL A 128 -14.84 -2.07 -1.44
N PHE A 129 -15.13 -2.98 -0.52
CA PHE A 129 -14.15 -3.89 0.07
C PHE A 129 -14.72 -5.30 0.21
N PRO A 130 -13.86 -6.34 0.21
CA PRO A 130 -14.27 -7.66 0.60
C PRO A 130 -14.73 -7.67 2.06
N PHE A 131 -15.51 -8.66 2.45
CA PHE A 131 -15.85 -8.85 3.87
C PHE A 131 -14.57 -9.04 4.69
N MET A 132 -14.39 -8.23 5.72
CA MET A 132 -13.25 -8.28 6.63
C MET A 132 -13.72 -8.29 8.07
N ASP A 133 -13.17 -9.20 8.87
CA ASP A 133 -13.40 -9.18 10.31
C ASP A 133 -12.54 -8.10 10.98
N MET A 134 -13.14 -6.94 11.19
CA MET A 134 -12.47 -5.80 11.81
C MET A 134 -12.18 -5.98 13.30
N SER A 135 -12.78 -6.99 13.94
CA SER A 135 -12.54 -7.30 15.36
C SER A 135 -11.20 -7.98 15.61
N LYS A 136 -10.67 -8.67 14.59
CA LYS A 136 -9.35 -9.29 14.69
C LYS A 136 -8.26 -8.23 14.66
N PRO A 137 -7.25 -8.30 15.54
CA PRO A 137 -6.06 -7.46 15.39
C PRO A 137 -5.46 -7.69 13.99
N MET A 138 -4.91 -6.65 13.38
CA MET A 138 -4.04 -6.86 12.21
C MET A 138 -2.85 -7.67 12.70
N ASP A 139 -2.45 -8.69 11.93
CA ASP A 139 -1.16 -9.34 12.11
C ASP A 139 -0.07 -8.30 11.73
N ASP A 140 0.18 -7.40 12.68
CA ASP A 140 1.35 -6.53 12.63
C ASP A 140 2.52 -7.34 13.23
N PRO A 141 3.44 -7.85 12.38
CA PRO A 141 4.58 -8.60 12.90
C PRO A 141 5.44 -7.78 13.85
N PHE A 142 5.28 -6.44 13.82
CA PHE A 142 5.98 -5.49 14.68
C PHE A 142 5.16 -5.13 15.93
N GLY A 143 3.87 -5.44 15.98
CA GLY A 143 2.99 -5.14 17.12
C GLY A 143 3.43 -5.81 18.42
N ALA A 144 4.03 -7.01 18.32
CA ALA A 144 4.60 -7.75 19.45
C ALA A 144 5.96 -7.21 19.94
N LEU A 145 6.57 -6.26 19.20
CA LEU A 145 7.86 -5.70 19.57
C LEU A 145 7.72 -4.63 20.66
N THR A 146 8.60 -4.70 21.65
CA THR A 146 8.78 -3.63 22.62
C THR A 146 9.37 -2.38 21.95
N ALA A 147 9.25 -1.21 22.56
CA ALA A 147 9.86 0.02 22.06
C ALA A 147 11.37 -0.15 21.80
N ARG A 148 12.07 -0.91 22.67
CA ARG A 148 13.50 -1.19 22.53
C ARG A 148 13.82 -2.08 21.34
N GLU A 149 12.98 -3.08 21.06
CA GLU A 149 13.13 -3.96 19.92
C GLU A 149 12.82 -3.23 18.59
N ARG A 150 11.87 -2.30 18.58
CA ARG A 150 11.62 -1.43 17.40
C ARG A 150 12.79 -0.51 17.10
N GLU A 151 13.37 0.10 18.15
CA GLU A 151 14.57 0.95 18.00
C GLU A 151 15.76 0.15 17.45
N LEU A 152 15.94 -1.08 17.94
CA LEU A 152 16.96 -2.00 17.42
C LEU A 152 16.70 -2.38 15.96
N LEU A 153 15.46 -2.66 15.59
CA LEU A 153 15.09 -3.01 14.23
C LEU A 153 15.41 -1.85 13.26
N GLY A 154 15.05 -0.61 13.61
CA GLY A 154 15.43 0.57 12.86
C GLY A 154 16.95 0.73 12.70
N ALA A 155 17.72 0.51 13.77
CA ALA A 155 19.18 0.57 13.70
C ALA A 155 19.80 -0.57 12.85
N LEU A 156 19.14 -1.73 12.73
CA LEU A 156 19.54 -2.79 11.79
C LEU A 156 19.35 -2.36 10.34
N THR A 157 18.27 -1.67 10.01
CA THR A 157 18.00 -1.19 8.64
C THR A 157 18.95 -0.08 8.23
N ASP A 158 19.44 0.75 9.18
CA ASP A 158 20.53 1.70 8.96
C ASP A 158 21.89 1.03 8.67
N GLY A 159 21.98 -0.28 8.62
CA GLY A 159 23.24 -1.01 8.41
C GLY A 159 24.21 -1.01 9.59
N ARG A 160 23.81 -0.54 10.79
CA ARG A 160 24.70 -0.39 11.95
C ARG A 160 25.15 -1.75 12.50
N THR A 161 26.42 -1.85 12.86
CA THR A 161 26.95 -3.03 13.55
C THR A 161 26.42 -3.13 14.99
N ASN A 162 26.45 -4.32 15.60
CA ASN A 162 26.03 -4.49 17.01
C ASN A 162 26.84 -3.60 17.96
N ALA A 163 28.10 -3.34 17.68
CA ALA A 163 28.93 -2.42 18.45
C ALA A 163 28.46 -0.97 18.32
N ALA A 164 28.12 -0.51 17.10
CA ALA A 164 27.58 0.82 16.85
C ALA A 164 26.20 1.00 17.49
N ILE A 165 25.36 -0.04 17.48
CA ILE A 165 24.06 -0.05 18.16
C ILE A 165 24.25 0.02 19.67
N ALA A 166 25.17 -0.77 20.25
CA ALA A 166 25.49 -0.77 21.66
C ALA A 166 25.93 0.63 22.15
N GLY A 167 26.81 1.30 21.38
CA GLY A 167 27.24 2.67 21.68
C GLY A 167 26.11 3.69 21.61
N LYS A 168 25.27 3.62 20.56
CA LYS A 168 24.11 4.53 20.42
C LYS A 168 23.09 4.38 21.55
N LEU A 169 22.90 3.15 22.01
CA LEU A 169 21.87 2.81 22.99
C LEU A 169 22.40 2.74 24.43
N GLU A 170 23.67 3.03 24.64
CA GLU A 170 24.38 3.01 25.93
C GLU A 170 24.24 1.67 26.68
N ILE A 171 24.30 0.54 25.96
CA ILE A 171 24.20 -0.80 26.50
C ILE A 171 25.37 -1.68 26.04
N SER A 172 25.55 -2.84 26.65
CA SER A 172 26.58 -3.78 26.23
C SER A 172 26.25 -4.44 24.89
N VAL A 173 27.27 -4.84 24.13
CA VAL A 173 27.10 -5.64 22.91
C VAL A 173 26.36 -6.97 23.18
N ASN A 174 26.55 -7.55 24.35
CA ASN A 174 25.84 -8.76 24.76
C ASN A 174 24.35 -8.50 24.99
N THR A 175 24.01 -7.34 25.55
CA THR A 175 22.61 -6.91 25.71
C THR A 175 21.94 -6.68 24.34
N VAL A 176 22.66 -6.09 23.36
CA VAL A 176 22.19 -6.00 21.97
C VAL A 176 21.90 -7.37 21.38
N LYS A 177 22.84 -8.33 21.51
CA LYS A 177 22.65 -9.69 21.01
C LYS A 177 21.43 -10.38 21.64
N PHE A 178 21.22 -10.20 22.94
CA PHE A 178 20.06 -10.73 23.64
C PHE A 178 18.75 -10.17 23.09
N HIS A 179 18.65 -8.85 22.92
CA HIS A 179 17.47 -8.23 22.35
C HIS A 179 17.24 -8.61 20.89
N LEU A 180 18.32 -8.77 20.09
CA LEU A 180 18.20 -9.22 18.70
C LEU A 180 17.69 -10.66 18.61
N LYS A 181 18.09 -11.55 19.52
CA LYS A 181 17.56 -12.90 19.59
C LYS A 181 16.05 -12.87 19.82
N ASN A 182 15.58 -12.14 20.83
CA ASN A 182 14.15 -12.02 21.15
C ASN A 182 13.36 -11.36 19.98
N LEU A 183 13.95 -10.35 19.35
CA LEU A 183 13.39 -9.70 18.18
C LEU A 183 13.20 -10.69 17.02
N TYR A 184 14.21 -11.50 16.71
CA TYR A 184 14.12 -12.49 15.64
C TYR A 184 13.08 -13.59 15.96
N GLU A 185 12.99 -14.02 17.21
CA GLU A 185 11.97 -14.98 17.64
C GLU A 185 10.56 -14.40 17.47
N LYS A 186 10.33 -13.15 17.89
CA LYS A 186 9.03 -12.45 17.76
C LYS A 186 8.63 -12.22 16.31
N LEU A 187 9.60 -11.89 15.43
CA LEU A 187 9.36 -11.68 14.00
C LEU A 187 9.28 -12.99 13.20
N GLY A 188 9.53 -14.14 13.81
CA GLY A 188 9.59 -15.44 13.11
C GLY A 188 10.71 -15.52 12.06
N VAL A 189 11.80 -14.75 12.22
CA VAL A 189 12.93 -14.70 11.29
C VAL A 189 14.17 -15.35 11.89
N LYS A 190 15.07 -15.86 11.03
CA LYS A 190 16.25 -16.62 11.46
C LYS A 190 17.53 -15.77 11.58
N ASN A 191 17.56 -14.60 10.95
CA ASN A 191 18.78 -13.79 10.88
C ASN A 191 18.48 -12.31 10.57
N ARG A 192 19.55 -11.48 10.68
CA ARG A 192 19.53 -10.06 10.42
C ARG A 192 18.94 -9.70 9.04
N SER A 193 19.42 -10.38 7.99
CA SER A 193 18.98 -10.06 6.62
C SER A 193 17.49 -10.29 6.43
N GLN A 194 16.92 -11.33 7.05
CA GLN A 194 15.48 -11.58 7.03
C GLN A 194 14.71 -10.55 7.83
N ALA A 195 15.23 -10.11 9.00
CA ALA A 195 14.58 -9.06 9.78
C ALA A 195 14.55 -7.72 9.04
N VAL A 196 15.68 -7.35 8.41
CA VAL A 196 15.77 -6.13 7.58
C VAL A 196 14.85 -6.24 6.36
N ALA A 197 14.84 -7.38 5.67
CA ALA A 197 13.97 -7.59 4.52
C ALA A 197 12.47 -7.51 4.90
N LEU A 198 12.10 -8.03 6.07
CA LEU A 198 10.74 -7.95 6.58
C LEU A 198 10.36 -6.48 6.88
N TYR A 199 11.26 -5.73 7.52
CA TYR A 199 11.03 -4.32 7.84
C TYR A 199 10.91 -3.44 6.60
N LEU A 200 11.78 -3.65 5.59
CA LEU A 200 11.77 -2.88 4.34
C LEU A 200 10.55 -3.20 3.44
N LYS A 201 9.93 -4.36 3.64
CA LYS A 201 8.63 -4.67 2.99
C LYS A 201 7.47 -3.90 3.62
N GLY A 202 7.71 -3.24 4.74
CA GLY A 202 6.68 -2.60 5.56
C GLY A 202 5.91 -3.61 6.42
N PRO A 203 5.10 -3.14 7.37
CA PRO A 203 4.11 -4.00 7.98
C PRO A 203 3.26 -4.58 6.87
N VAL A 204 3.35 -5.90 6.73
CA VAL A 204 2.65 -6.66 5.69
C VAL A 204 1.16 -6.53 5.86
#